data_894d7a00bfa7c4e6cba044d95e97112a
#
_entry.id   894d7a00bfa7c4e6cba044d95e97112a
#
_cell.length_a   1.000
_cell.length_b   1.000
_cell.length_c   1.000
_cell.angle_alpha   90.00
_cell.angle_beta   90.00
_cell.angle_gamma   90.00
#
_symmetry.space_group_name_H-M   'P 1'
#
loop_
_entity.id
_entity.type
_entity.pdbx_description
1 polymer ?
#
loop_
_entity_poly.entity_id
_entity_poly.type
_entity_poly.pdbx_seq_one_letter_code
_entity_poly.pdbx_strand_id
1 'polypeptide(L)'
;PTPAHTLMWPLGTQPALAVWRSLFFSPAPFKPDTTQTAEWNRGAYLVQGLGHCAACHSPRNVLGASGDVGDLSGGLMPVVNWYAPDLTREQETGLATRPLDSIVQLLRTGESAQAQTSGPMAEVVQHGTQYMTTADLQAMAVYLQSRAQKTSASDPSPKPPVRARVSLTVAAKGLQIYDRHCAQCHGEQGQGVTTATGATAYPALAGNRAVLLNDTTNLVQMVLYGGYGPATALHPRPFGMPPAVLELDDRDIAAVLTHLRTQWGNQASEVTPLQVNRIRAAQGH
;
A
#
# COMPACT_ATOMS: atom_id res chain seq x y z
N PRO A 1 18.29 24.49 4.27
CA PRO A 1 19.34 23.64 4.85
C PRO A 1 18.78 22.25 5.10
N THR A 2 19.49 21.22 4.68
CA THR A 2 19.11 19.82 4.94
C THR A 2 19.18 19.58 6.45
N PRO A 3 18.13 19.05 7.10
CA PRO A 3 18.16 18.76 8.53
C PRO A 3 19.26 17.73 8.84
N ALA A 4 19.86 17.82 10.02
CA ALA A 4 20.84 16.84 10.48
C ALA A 4 20.15 15.49 10.67
N HIS A 5 20.83 14.40 10.30
CA HIS A 5 20.30 13.06 10.54
C HIS A 5 20.33 12.70 12.04
N THR A 6 19.44 11.81 12.45
CA THR A 6 19.32 11.32 13.84
C THR A 6 19.94 9.93 14.03
N LEU A 7 20.73 9.45 13.07
CA LEU A 7 21.37 8.13 13.17
C LEU A 7 22.35 8.08 14.35
N MET A 8 22.28 6.99 15.12
CA MET A 8 23.15 6.74 16.27
C MET A 8 24.59 6.55 15.83
N TRP A 9 25.52 7.13 16.59
CA TRP A 9 26.95 6.88 16.36
C TRP A 9 27.28 5.38 16.50
N PRO A 10 28.11 4.79 15.61
CA PRO A 10 28.84 5.39 14.48
C PRO A 10 28.09 5.40 13.13
N LEU A 11 26.85 4.92 13.07
CA LEU A 11 26.08 4.70 11.82
C LEU A 11 25.87 5.98 10.99
N GLY A 12 25.85 7.14 11.62
CA GLY A 12 25.74 8.43 10.95
C GLY A 12 27.06 8.96 10.37
N THR A 13 28.17 8.22 10.45
CA THR A 13 29.47 8.66 9.97
C THR A 13 29.75 8.26 8.52
N GLN A 14 30.56 9.05 7.80
CA GLN A 14 30.95 8.74 6.41
C GLN A 14 31.72 7.39 6.29
N PRO A 15 32.62 7.02 7.20
CA PRO A 15 33.23 5.70 7.17
C PRO A 15 32.24 4.54 7.31
N ALA A 16 31.25 4.66 8.20
CA ALA A 16 30.21 3.63 8.35
C ALA A 16 29.37 3.51 7.08
N LEU A 17 29.01 4.65 6.46
CA LEU A 17 28.28 4.67 5.20
C LEU A 17 29.13 4.04 4.06
N ALA A 18 30.44 4.30 4.02
CA ALA A 18 31.32 3.70 3.02
C ALA A 18 31.37 2.17 3.14
N VAL A 19 31.47 1.64 4.36
CA VAL A 19 31.39 0.20 4.62
C VAL A 19 30.03 -0.35 4.21
N TRP A 20 28.93 0.28 4.62
CA TRP A 20 27.59 -0.14 4.24
C TRP A 20 27.40 -0.17 2.71
N ARG A 21 27.86 0.87 2.00
CA ARG A 21 27.81 0.93 0.54
C ARG A 21 28.62 -0.16 -0.12
N SER A 22 29.80 -0.50 0.41
CA SER A 22 30.63 -1.59 -0.15
C SER A 22 29.99 -2.96 -0.03
N LEU A 23 29.12 -3.14 0.98
CA LEU A 23 28.41 -4.41 1.23
C LEU A 23 27.11 -4.53 0.43
N PHE A 24 26.39 -3.43 0.23
CA PHE A 24 24.99 -3.48 -0.24
C PHE A 24 24.74 -2.65 -1.51
N PHE A 25 25.67 -1.85 -1.98
CA PHE A 25 25.49 -1.05 -3.18
C PHE A 25 26.39 -1.53 -4.31
N SER A 26 25.77 -2.04 -5.37
CA SER A 26 26.46 -2.43 -6.60
C SER A 26 26.06 -1.48 -7.73
N PRO A 27 26.89 -0.48 -8.07
CA PRO A 27 26.58 0.43 -9.16
C PRO A 27 26.67 -0.30 -10.49
N ALA A 28 25.56 -0.53 -11.14
CA ALA A 28 25.48 -1.10 -12.47
C ALA A 28 24.52 -0.31 -13.34
N PRO A 29 24.88 0.00 -14.59
CA PRO A 29 23.93 0.58 -15.54
C PRO A 29 22.83 -0.43 -15.85
N PHE A 30 21.62 0.08 -16.10
CA PHE A 30 20.53 -0.75 -16.58
C PHE A 30 20.93 -1.44 -17.89
N LYS A 31 20.69 -2.74 -17.99
CA LYS A 31 20.92 -3.53 -19.19
C LYS A 31 19.57 -4.03 -19.72
N PRO A 32 19.15 -3.63 -20.94
CA PRO A 32 17.96 -4.15 -21.54
C PRO A 32 18.03 -5.68 -21.71
N ASP A 33 16.92 -6.35 -21.47
CA ASP A 33 16.74 -7.77 -21.79
C ASP A 33 16.34 -7.90 -23.26
N THR A 34 17.23 -8.47 -24.08
CA THR A 34 17.03 -8.63 -25.51
C THR A 34 15.92 -9.63 -25.87
N THR A 35 15.44 -10.41 -24.92
CA THR A 35 14.33 -11.34 -25.09
C THR A 35 12.96 -10.68 -24.89
N GLN A 36 12.93 -9.47 -24.37
CA GLN A 36 11.72 -8.71 -24.05
C GLN A 36 11.48 -7.57 -25.06
N THR A 37 10.25 -7.07 -25.06
CA THR A 37 9.89 -5.94 -25.93
C THR A 37 10.56 -4.63 -25.47
N ALA A 38 10.61 -3.65 -26.38
CA ALA A 38 11.12 -2.31 -26.06
C ALA A 38 10.26 -1.64 -24.96
N GLU A 39 8.94 -1.85 -24.99
CA GLU A 39 8.00 -1.34 -23.99
C GLU A 39 8.29 -1.97 -22.61
N TRP A 40 8.46 -3.29 -22.54
CA TRP A 40 8.81 -3.97 -21.30
C TRP A 40 10.15 -3.44 -20.72
N ASN A 41 11.17 -3.31 -21.57
CA ASN A 41 12.48 -2.78 -21.18
C ASN A 41 12.40 -1.34 -20.70
N ARG A 42 11.54 -0.51 -21.32
CA ARG A 42 11.28 0.85 -20.86
C ARG A 42 10.63 0.83 -19.47
N GLY A 43 9.65 -0.03 -19.24
CA GLY A 43 9.01 -0.23 -17.93
C GLY A 43 9.99 -0.70 -16.87
N ALA A 44 10.83 -1.68 -17.20
CA ALA A 44 11.88 -2.18 -16.31
C ALA A 44 12.85 -1.07 -15.90
N TYR A 45 13.33 -0.27 -16.86
CA TYR A 45 14.19 0.87 -16.62
C TYR A 45 13.54 1.90 -15.66
N LEU A 46 12.27 2.22 -15.89
CA LEU A 46 11.54 3.18 -15.06
C LEU A 46 11.32 2.66 -13.65
N VAL A 47 10.88 1.42 -13.49
CA VAL A 47 10.57 0.82 -12.18
C VAL A 47 11.83 0.56 -11.34
N GLN A 48 12.88 0.02 -11.96
CA GLN A 48 14.14 -0.32 -11.27
C GLN A 48 15.06 0.88 -11.07
N GLY A 49 15.03 1.84 -11.99
CA GLY A 49 15.88 3.02 -11.99
C GLY A 49 15.19 4.26 -11.42
N LEU A 50 14.58 5.06 -12.29
CA LEU A 50 14.04 6.39 -11.89
C LEU A 50 12.94 6.32 -10.84
N GLY A 51 12.07 5.31 -10.89
CA GLY A 51 11.00 5.09 -9.92
C GLY A 51 11.47 4.43 -8.63
N HIS A 52 12.63 3.75 -8.66
CA HIS A 52 13.24 3.00 -7.53
C HIS A 52 12.21 2.28 -6.64
N CYS A 53 11.22 1.62 -7.25
CA CYS A 53 10.07 1.04 -6.57
C CYS A 53 10.47 0.02 -5.49
N ALA A 54 11.57 -0.72 -5.70
CA ALA A 54 12.15 -1.64 -4.72
C ALA A 54 12.60 -0.93 -3.43
N ALA A 55 12.84 0.39 -3.44
CA ALA A 55 13.18 1.11 -2.22
C ALA A 55 12.09 1.03 -1.13
N CYS A 56 10.83 0.87 -1.53
CA CYS A 56 9.70 0.64 -0.62
C CYS A 56 9.15 -0.79 -0.75
N HIS A 57 9.00 -1.29 -1.98
CA HIS A 57 8.37 -2.57 -2.28
C HIS A 57 9.31 -3.78 -2.20
N SER A 58 10.43 -3.71 -1.49
CA SER A 58 11.25 -4.87 -1.14
C SER A 58 11.51 -4.97 0.36
N PRO A 59 11.70 -6.18 0.89
CA PRO A 59 12.01 -6.35 2.31
C PRO A 59 13.39 -5.75 2.63
N ARG A 60 13.57 -5.31 3.86
CA ARG A 60 14.84 -4.80 4.36
C ARG A 60 15.49 -5.80 5.28
N ASN A 61 16.80 -5.95 5.16
CA ASN A 61 17.59 -6.73 6.11
C ASN A 61 17.81 -5.94 7.43
N VAL A 62 18.42 -6.59 8.40
CA VAL A 62 18.70 -6.00 9.72
C VAL A 62 19.61 -4.75 9.68
N LEU A 63 20.34 -4.53 8.60
CA LEU A 63 21.18 -3.35 8.37
C LEU A 63 20.49 -2.29 7.48
N GLY A 64 19.18 -2.45 7.24
CA GLY A 64 18.37 -1.50 6.50
C GLY A 64 18.51 -1.53 4.98
N ALA A 65 19.30 -2.45 4.43
CA ALA A 65 19.44 -2.59 2.97
C ALA A 65 18.22 -3.29 2.38
N SER A 66 17.73 -2.76 1.26
CA SER A 66 16.70 -3.41 0.42
C SER A 66 17.29 -4.56 -0.38
N GLY A 67 16.43 -5.42 -0.92
CA GLY A 67 16.80 -6.46 -1.87
C GLY A 67 17.33 -5.90 -3.19
N ASP A 68 17.43 -6.75 -4.20
CA ASP A 68 17.79 -6.36 -5.56
C ASP A 68 16.82 -5.32 -6.12
N VAL A 69 17.28 -4.49 -7.07
CA VAL A 69 16.46 -3.45 -7.74
C VAL A 69 15.20 -4.01 -8.42
N GLY A 70 15.19 -5.29 -8.75
CA GLY A 70 14.04 -6.02 -9.28
C GLY A 70 13.20 -6.76 -8.24
N ASP A 71 13.59 -6.73 -6.96
CA ASP A 71 12.81 -7.34 -5.87
C ASP A 71 11.63 -6.43 -5.52
N LEU A 72 10.43 -6.94 -5.77
CA LEU A 72 9.17 -6.25 -5.53
C LEU A 72 8.28 -7.03 -4.58
N SER A 73 8.87 -7.85 -3.70
CA SER A 73 8.17 -8.77 -2.78
C SER A 73 7.57 -8.11 -1.54
N GLY A 74 7.49 -6.79 -1.54
CA GLY A 74 6.87 -6.02 -0.47
C GLY A 74 7.72 -5.91 0.80
N GLY A 75 7.30 -5.06 1.72
CA GLY A 75 7.99 -4.92 3.00
C GLY A 75 7.48 -3.79 3.87
N LEU A 76 7.77 -3.90 5.15
CA LEU A 76 7.51 -2.82 6.10
C LEU A 76 8.60 -1.74 5.96
N MET A 77 8.20 -0.48 5.88
CA MET A 77 9.06 0.70 5.90
C MET A 77 9.25 1.15 7.36
N PRO A 78 10.38 0.83 8.02
CA PRO A 78 10.49 0.99 9.48
C PRO A 78 10.37 2.43 9.97
N VAL A 79 10.86 3.40 9.19
CA VAL A 79 10.89 4.81 9.60
C VAL A 79 9.51 5.45 9.62
N VAL A 80 8.67 5.08 8.66
CA VAL A 80 7.31 5.64 8.50
C VAL A 80 6.23 4.67 8.95
N ASN A 81 6.61 3.45 9.32
CA ASN A 81 5.71 2.38 9.77
C ASN A 81 4.55 2.11 8.80
N TRP A 82 4.82 2.10 7.49
CA TRP A 82 3.88 1.73 6.44
C TRP A 82 4.33 0.45 5.76
N TYR A 83 3.38 -0.38 5.36
CA TYR A 83 3.65 -1.61 4.60
C TYR A 83 3.50 -1.32 3.09
N ALA A 84 4.57 -1.55 2.33
CA ALA A 84 4.50 -1.55 0.87
C ALA A 84 4.12 -2.95 0.40
N PRO A 85 2.97 -3.14 -0.31
CA PRO A 85 2.50 -4.46 -0.71
C PRO A 85 3.46 -5.18 -1.65
N ASP A 86 3.42 -6.51 -1.61
CA ASP A 86 4.11 -7.38 -2.57
C ASP A 86 3.47 -7.24 -3.96
N LEU A 87 4.22 -6.64 -4.89
CA LEU A 87 3.77 -6.43 -6.26
C LEU A 87 3.88 -7.70 -7.13
N THR A 88 4.50 -8.75 -6.61
CA THR A 88 4.67 -10.02 -7.32
C THR A 88 3.55 -11.03 -7.02
N ARG A 89 2.78 -10.80 -5.95
CA ARG A 89 1.70 -11.69 -5.51
C ARG A 89 0.32 -11.18 -5.91
N GLU A 90 -0.41 -12.02 -6.64
CA GLU A 90 -1.79 -11.74 -7.04
C GLU A 90 -2.71 -11.48 -5.84
N GLN A 91 -2.51 -12.19 -4.74
CA GLN A 91 -3.33 -12.08 -3.53
C GLN A 91 -3.25 -10.69 -2.89
N GLU A 92 -2.11 -10.00 -3.01
CA GLU A 92 -1.94 -8.68 -2.40
C GLU A 92 -2.42 -7.55 -3.31
N THR A 93 -1.97 -7.53 -4.55
CA THR A 93 -2.21 -6.40 -5.45
C THR A 93 -3.14 -6.68 -6.62
N GLY A 94 -3.33 -7.96 -6.98
CA GLY A 94 -4.13 -8.34 -8.14
C GLY A 94 -3.51 -7.96 -9.48
N LEU A 95 -2.20 -7.67 -9.54
CA LEU A 95 -1.56 -7.14 -10.75
C LEU A 95 -1.55 -8.13 -11.90
N ALA A 96 -1.45 -9.44 -11.63
CA ALA A 96 -1.37 -10.45 -12.69
C ALA A 96 -2.66 -10.54 -13.54
N THR A 97 -3.81 -10.19 -12.97
CA THR A 97 -5.12 -10.27 -13.63
C THR A 97 -5.77 -8.91 -13.88
N ARG A 98 -5.20 -7.84 -13.32
CA ARG A 98 -5.74 -6.49 -13.44
C ARG A 98 -5.59 -5.97 -14.88
N PRO A 99 -6.61 -5.31 -15.46
CA PRO A 99 -6.47 -4.62 -16.74
C PRO A 99 -5.33 -3.59 -16.69
N LEU A 100 -4.51 -3.52 -17.74
CA LEU A 100 -3.37 -2.58 -17.79
C LEU A 100 -3.81 -1.14 -17.56
N ASP A 101 -4.93 -0.72 -18.18
CA ASP A 101 -5.47 0.62 -18.00
C ASP A 101 -5.80 0.95 -16.54
N SER A 102 -6.24 -0.04 -15.76
CA SER A 102 -6.49 0.13 -14.32
C SER A 102 -5.19 0.33 -13.53
N ILE A 103 -4.08 -0.30 -13.95
CA ILE A 103 -2.76 -0.07 -13.36
C ILE A 103 -2.25 1.33 -13.73
N VAL A 104 -2.39 1.72 -15.00
CA VAL A 104 -2.05 3.06 -15.48
C VAL A 104 -2.84 4.13 -14.73
N GLN A 105 -4.16 3.91 -14.57
CA GLN A 105 -5.02 4.83 -13.82
C GLN A 105 -4.54 4.96 -12.36
N LEU A 106 -4.27 3.83 -11.68
CA LEU A 106 -3.78 3.84 -10.30
C LEU A 106 -2.46 4.62 -10.16
N LEU A 107 -1.51 4.42 -11.07
CA LEU A 107 -0.24 5.15 -11.07
C LEU A 107 -0.41 6.64 -11.39
N ARG A 108 -1.40 7.00 -12.20
CA ARG A 108 -1.66 8.38 -12.60
C ARG A 108 -2.45 9.18 -11.57
N THR A 109 -3.47 8.57 -10.98
CA THR A 109 -4.46 9.26 -10.15
C THR A 109 -4.44 8.83 -8.68
N GLY A 110 -3.76 7.72 -8.37
CA GLY A 110 -3.82 7.08 -7.07
C GLY A 110 -5.08 6.26 -6.83
N GLU A 111 -5.96 6.15 -7.83
CA GLU A 111 -7.27 5.49 -7.69
C GLU A 111 -7.56 4.56 -8.86
N SER A 112 -8.22 3.46 -8.56
CA SER A 112 -8.84 2.55 -9.53
C SER A 112 -10.06 1.89 -8.88
N ALA A 113 -10.87 1.16 -9.64
CA ALA A 113 -12.12 0.57 -9.16
C ALA A 113 -11.99 -0.28 -7.88
N GLN A 114 -10.83 -0.91 -7.64
CA GLN A 114 -10.61 -1.85 -6.53
C GLN A 114 -9.36 -1.52 -5.70
N ALA A 115 -8.73 -0.38 -5.92
CA ALA A 115 -7.52 0.00 -5.19
C ALA A 115 -7.39 1.51 -5.11
N GLN A 116 -6.80 1.96 -4.02
CA GLN A 116 -6.46 3.36 -3.79
C GLN A 116 -5.10 3.43 -3.11
N THR A 117 -4.31 4.42 -3.48
CA THR A 117 -3.04 4.72 -2.80
C THR A 117 -3.30 5.57 -1.56
N SER A 118 -2.51 5.35 -0.53
CA SER A 118 -2.54 6.10 0.71
C SER A 118 -1.13 6.23 1.29
N GLY A 119 -0.97 7.11 2.27
CA GLY A 119 0.31 7.34 2.92
C GLY A 119 1.43 7.65 1.92
N PRO A 120 2.64 7.08 2.07
CA PRO A 120 3.78 7.38 1.20
C PRO A 120 3.53 7.14 -0.30
N MET A 121 2.69 6.15 -0.67
CA MET A 121 2.39 5.92 -2.08
C MET A 121 1.51 7.02 -2.68
N ALA A 122 0.68 7.69 -1.89
CA ALA A 122 -0.07 8.86 -2.35
C ALA A 122 0.89 10.02 -2.71
N GLU A 123 1.96 10.21 -1.94
CA GLU A 123 3.00 11.21 -2.25
C GLU A 123 3.76 10.88 -3.53
N VAL A 124 4.07 9.58 -3.77
CA VAL A 124 4.69 9.14 -5.03
C VAL A 124 3.83 9.48 -6.24
N VAL A 125 2.52 9.29 -6.15
CA VAL A 125 1.59 9.71 -7.21
C VAL A 125 1.57 11.23 -7.34
N GLN A 126 1.37 11.94 -6.23
CA GLN A 126 1.21 13.39 -6.21
C GLN A 126 2.44 14.13 -6.73
N HIS A 127 3.64 13.67 -6.40
CA HIS A 127 4.88 14.38 -6.75
C HIS A 127 5.67 13.73 -7.90
N GLY A 128 5.22 12.58 -8.41
CA GLY A 128 5.94 11.80 -9.40
C GLY A 128 5.07 11.27 -10.53
N THR A 129 4.42 10.16 -10.34
CA THR A 129 3.83 9.37 -11.44
C THR A 129 2.70 10.08 -12.18
N GLN A 130 1.94 10.99 -11.57
CA GLN A 130 0.90 11.76 -12.27
C GLN A 130 1.44 12.61 -13.43
N TYR A 131 2.72 12.99 -13.40
CA TYR A 131 3.37 13.83 -14.42
C TYR A 131 4.02 13.03 -15.54
N MET A 132 4.03 11.70 -15.43
CA MET A 132 4.62 10.84 -16.45
C MET A 132 3.73 10.75 -17.68
N THR A 133 4.34 10.48 -18.84
CA THR A 133 3.59 10.25 -20.08
C THR A 133 2.74 8.98 -19.99
N THR A 134 1.65 8.92 -20.76
CA THR A 134 0.83 7.70 -20.82
C THR A 134 1.65 6.50 -21.27
N ALA A 135 2.55 6.69 -22.23
CA ALA A 135 3.42 5.63 -22.74
C ALA A 135 4.37 5.09 -21.66
N ASP A 136 4.93 5.96 -20.80
CA ASP A 136 5.78 5.52 -19.69
C ASP A 136 4.99 4.77 -18.61
N LEU A 137 3.81 5.27 -18.25
CA LEU A 137 2.94 4.56 -17.30
C LEU A 137 2.47 3.21 -17.86
N GLN A 138 2.17 3.13 -19.15
CA GLN A 138 1.84 1.88 -19.83
C GLN A 138 3.02 0.89 -19.78
N ALA A 139 4.22 1.36 -20.10
CA ALA A 139 5.43 0.55 -20.01
C ALA A 139 5.67 0.02 -18.60
N MET A 140 5.51 0.88 -17.57
CA MET A 140 5.58 0.45 -16.16
C MET A 140 4.52 -0.60 -15.84
N ALA A 141 3.27 -0.42 -16.28
CA ALA A 141 2.18 -1.37 -16.06
C ALA A 141 2.49 -2.73 -16.70
N VAL A 142 3.00 -2.76 -17.94
CA VAL A 142 3.43 -3.99 -18.64
C VAL A 142 4.53 -4.70 -17.86
N TYR A 143 5.55 -3.97 -17.43
CA TYR A 143 6.63 -4.56 -16.64
C TYR A 143 6.10 -5.12 -15.30
N LEU A 144 5.37 -4.32 -14.51
CA LEU A 144 4.84 -4.74 -13.21
C LEU A 144 3.92 -5.96 -13.34
N GLN A 145 3.04 -5.98 -14.33
CA GLN A 145 2.17 -7.13 -14.58
C GLN A 145 2.97 -8.39 -14.94
N SER A 146 4.05 -8.25 -15.71
CA SER A 146 4.92 -9.38 -16.05
C SER A 146 5.65 -9.96 -14.84
N ARG A 147 5.88 -9.15 -13.80
CA ARG A 147 6.52 -9.59 -12.54
C ARG A 147 5.53 -10.28 -11.60
N ALA A 148 4.25 -9.99 -11.75
CA ALA A 148 3.21 -10.57 -10.91
C ALA A 148 2.95 -12.03 -11.29
N GLN A 149 3.01 -12.91 -10.30
CA GLN A 149 2.74 -14.33 -10.49
C GLN A 149 1.24 -14.57 -10.41
N LYS A 150 0.68 -15.19 -11.44
CA LYS A 150 -0.70 -15.72 -11.37
C LYS A 150 -0.71 -16.81 -10.30
N THR A 151 -1.73 -16.78 -9.45
CA THR A 151 -1.96 -17.86 -8.49
C THR A 151 -2.09 -19.18 -9.28
N SER A 152 -1.14 -20.09 -9.09
CA SER A 152 -1.23 -21.42 -9.67
C SER A 152 -2.20 -22.28 -8.85
N ALA A 153 -2.91 -23.19 -9.51
CA ALA A 153 -3.73 -24.18 -8.79
C ALA A 153 -2.87 -25.11 -7.89
N SER A 154 -1.56 -25.15 -8.11
CA SER A 154 -0.58 -25.89 -7.31
C SER A 154 0.03 -25.05 -6.17
N ASP A 155 -0.15 -23.73 -6.19
CA ASP A 155 0.23 -22.94 -5.04
C ASP A 155 -0.61 -23.40 -3.85
N PRO A 156 -0.01 -23.62 -2.66
CA PRO A 156 -0.82 -23.85 -1.49
C PRO A 156 -1.74 -22.64 -1.41
N SER A 157 -3.02 -22.86 -1.73
CA SER A 157 -4.05 -21.82 -1.55
C SER A 157 -3.73 -21.18 -0.23
N PRO A 158 -3.52 -19.84 -0.17
CA PRO A 158 -3.45 -19.20 1.12
C PRO A 158 -4.63 -19.77 1.86
N LYS A 159 -4.38 -20.52 2.96
CA LYS A 159 -5.48 -21.10 3.75
C LYS A 159 -6.54 -20.03 3.77
N PRO A 160 -7.76 -20.32 3.26
CA PRO A 160 -8.80 -19.33 3.24
C PRO A 160 -8.74 -18.72 4.63
N PRO A 161 -8.63 -17.39 4.76
CA PRO A 161 -8.46 -16.80 6.08
C PRO A 161 -9.46 -17.50 6.94
N VAL A 162 -8.98 -18.19 7.99
CA VAL A 162 -9.85 -18.96 8.87
C VAL A 162 -10.96 -17.97 9.15
N ARG A 163 -12.18 -18.23 8.64
CA ARG A 163 -13.32 -17.33 8.90
C ARG A 163 -13.30 -17.17 10.38
N ALA A 164 -12.73 -16.08 10.81
CA ALA A 164 -12.61 -15.79 12.21
C ALA A 164 -14.01 -15.94 12.71
N ARG A 165 -14.24 -16.79 13.69
CA ARG A 165 -15.50 -16.82 14.41
C ARG A 165 -15.55 -15.54 15.22
N VAL A 166 -15.74 -14.42 14.49
CA VAL A 166 -15.88 -13.11 15.12
C VAL A 166 -16.97 -13.25 16.17
N SER A 167 -16.63 -12.99 17.41
CA SER A 167 -17.62 -13.07 18.47
C SER A 167 -18.76 -12.10 18.15
N LEU A 168 -20.00 -12.47 18.50
CA LEU A 168 -21.17 -11.61 18.27
C LEU A 168 -20.99 -10.22 18.89
N THR A 169 -20.30 -10.15 20.02
CA THR A 169 -20.00 -8.88 20.71
C THR A 169 -19.07 -8.00 19.88
N VAL A 170 -17.98 -8.55 19.30
CA VAL A 170 -17.07 -7.81 18.43
C VAL A 170 -17.76 -7.38 17.14
N ALA A 171 -18.57 -8.25 16.56
CA ALA A 171 -19.33 -7.94 15.35
C ALA A 171 -20.33 -6.78 15.58
N ALA A 172 -21.11 -6.84 16.66
CA ALA A 172 -22.06 -5.79 17.03
C ALA A 172 -21.35 -4.45 17.31
N LYS A 173 -20.23 -4.49 18.05
CA LYS A 173 -19.44 -3.30 18.35
C LYS A 173 -18.84 -2.69 17.09
N GLY A 174 -18.29 -3.52 16.20
CA GLY A 174 -17.72 -3.06 14.92
C GLY A 174 -18.77 -2.39 14.03
N LEU A 175 -19.96 -2.97 13.91
CA LEU A 175 -21.09 -2.36 13.20
C LEU A 175 -21.49 -1.01 13.83
N GLN A 176 -21.66 -0.93 15.13
CA GLN A 176 -22.01 0.29 15.83
C GLN A 176 -21.02 1.43 15.58
N ILE A 177 -19.73 1.12 15.59
CA ILE A 177 -18.67 2.11 15.31
C ILE A 177 -18.70 2.52 13.85
N TYR A 178 -18.86 1.55 12.94
CA TYR A 178 -18.97 1.81 11.51
C TYR A 178 -20.12 2.78 11.20
N ASP A 179 -21.30 2.51 11.69
CA ASP A 179 -22.50 3.34 11.46
C ASP A 179 -22.30 4.77 11.97
N ARG A 180 -21.62 4.92 13.09
CA ARG A 180 -21.42 6.23 13.73
C ARG A 180 -20.31 7.06 13.09
N HIS A 181 -19.20 6.44 12.68
CA HIS A 181 -17.96 7.15 12.31
C HIS A 181 -17.56 6.99 10.84
N CYS A 182 -18.09 6.00 10.12
CA CYS A 182 -17.59 5.62 8.81
C CYS A 182 -18.65 5.68 7.70
N ALA A 183 -19.87 5.24 7.99
CA ALA A 183 -20.94 5.03 7.00
C ALA A 183 -21.32 6.31 6.25
N GLN A 184 -21.25 7.48 6.91
CA GLN A 184 -21.60 8.76 6.29
C GLN A 184 -20.73 9.05 5.05
N CYS A 185 -19.44 8.67 5.08
CA CYS A 185 -18.54 8.87 3.96
C CYS A 185 -18.44 7.62 3.09
N HIS A 186 -18.32 6.44 3.70
CA HIS A 186 -18.05 5.20 2.95
C HIS A 186 -19.31 4.44 2.51
N GLY A 187 -20.51 4.92 2.86
CA GLY A 187 -21.79 4.28 2.57
C GLY A 187 -22.14 3.16 3.55
N GLU A 188 -23.41 2.85 3.71
CA GLU A 188 -23.90 1.83 4.66
C GLU A 188 -23.37 0.42 4.38
N GLN A 189 -23.06 0.13 3.11
CA GLN A 189 -22.53 -1.17 2.67
C GLN A 189 -21.06 -1.08 2.23
N GLY A 190 -20.35 -0.05 2.66
CA GLY A 190 -18.94 0.15 2.28
C GLY A 190 -18.74 0.36 0.79
N GLN A 191 -19.75 0.80 0.05
CA GLN A 191 -19.72 0.97 -1.40
C GLN A 191 -18.96 2.23 -1.83
N GLY A 192 -18.63 3.13 -0.91
CA GLY A 192 -18.03 4.41 -1.21
C GLY A 192 -19.00 5.41 -1.84
N VAL A 193 -18.49 6.55 -2.24
CA VAL A 193 -19.25 7.62 -2.90
C VAL A 193 -18.48 8.12 -4.12
N THR A 194 -19.17 8.18 -5.26
CA THR A 194 -18.66 8.75 -6.51
C THR A 194 -19.32 10.10 -6.76
N THR A 195 -18.56 11.08 -7.21
CA THR A 195 -19.09 12.41 -7.58
C THR A 195 -19.90 12.31 -8.88
N ALA A 196 -20.67 13.36 -9.19
CA ALA A 196 -21.40 13.47 -10.44
C ALA A 196 -20.48 13.43 -11.70
N THR A 197 -19.20 13.75 -11.54
CA THR A 197 -18.20 13.68 -12.63
C THR A 197 -17.54 12.31 -12.76
N GLY A 198 -17.95 11.32 -11.95
CA GLY A 198 -17.38 9.97 -11.96
C GLY A 198 -16.10 9.80 -11.15
N ALA A 199 -15.63 10.86 -10.49
CA ALA A 199 -14.46 10.77 -9.60
C ALA A 199 -14.85 10.20 -8.23
N THR A 200 -13.95 9.48 -7.58
CA THR A 200 -14.18 8.93 -6.23
C THR A 200 -14.13 10.06 -5.20
N ALA A 201 -15.25 10.35 -4.54
CA ALA A 201 -15.26 11.26 -3.40
C ALA A 201 -14.73 10.53 -2.14
N TYR A 202 -15.28 9.35 -1.89
CA TYR A 202 -14.84 8.48 -0.80
C TYR A 202 -14.70 7.05 -1.30
N PRO A 203 -13.58 6.38 -1.01
CA PRO A 203 -13.32 5.06 -1.58
C PRO A 203 -14.28 4.00 -1.05
N ALA A 204 -14.60 3.03 -1.90
CA ALA A 204 -15.26 1.81 -1.46
C ALA A 204 -14.35 1.03 -0.50
N LEU A 205 -14.95 0.41 0.51
CA LEU A 205 -14.31 -0.51 1.45
C LEU A 205 -14.67 -1.97 1.09
N ALA A 206 -15.83 -2.18 0.48
CA ALA A 206 -16.23 -3.46 -0.08
C ALA A 206 -15.35 -3.83 -1.28
N GLY A 207 -14.72 -5.00 -1.24
CA GLY A 207 -13.81 -5.47 -2.30
C GLY A 207 -12.51 -4.70 -2.46
N ASN A 208 -12.20 -3.74 -1.59
CA ASN A 208 -10.98 -2.93 -1.68
C ASN A 208 -9.77 -3.74 -1.22
N ARG A 209 -8.77 -3.86 -2.08
CA ARG A 209 -7.54 -4.63 -1.81
C ARG A 209 -6.79 -4.12 -0.57
N ALA A 210 -6.74 -2.81 -0.32
CA ALA A 210 -6.09 -2.25 0.86
C ALA A 210 -6.76 -2.70 2.17
N VAL A 211 -8.08 -2.92 2.16
CA VAL A 211 -8.83 -3.47 3.31
C VAL A 211 -8.54 -4.96 3.50
N LEU A 212 -8.28 -5.68 2.41
CA LEU A 212 -8.12 -7.14 2.39
C LEU A 212 -6.68 -7.62 2.60
N LEU A 213 -5.68 -6.74 2.58
CA LEU A 213 -4.29 -7.10 2.82
C LEU A 213 -4.13 -7.91 4.10
N ASN A 214 -3.25 -8.92 4.08
CA ASN A 214 -2.92 -9.70 5.28
C ASN A 214 -2.21 -8.84 6.33
N ASP A 215 -1.29 -7.98 5.89
CA ASP A 215 -0.71 -6.97 6.75
C ASP A 215 -1.69 -5.83 6.97
N THR A 216 -2.06 -5.59 8.21
CA THR A 216 -3.08 -4.61 8.60
C THR A 216 -2.51 -3.23 8.95
N THR A 217 -1.19 -3.06 8.87
CA THR A 217 -0.50 -1.84 9.27
C THR A 217 -1.10 -0.60 8.60
N ASN A 218 -1.23 -0.61 7.28
CA ASN A 218 -1.76 0.54 6.54
C ASN A 218 -3.21 0.85 6.91
N LEU A 219 -4.03 -0.18 7.08
CA LEU A 219 -5.44 -0.01 7.44
C LEU A 219 -5.59 0.59 8.83
N VAL A 220 -4.78 0.12 9.79
CA VAL A 220 -4.74 0.67 11.15
C VAL A 220 -4.21 2.11 11.14
N GLN A 221 -3.15 2.39 10.39
CA GLN A 221 -2.59 3.73 10.24
C GLN A 221 -3.64 4.73 9.71
N MET A 222 -4.37 4.34 8.66
CA MET A 222 -5.42 5.20 8.08
C MET A 222 -6.54 5.50 9.06
N VAL A 223 -6.96 4.54 9.88
CA VAL A 223 -8.01 4.79 10.88
C VAL A 223 -7.47 5.61 12.05
N LEU A 224 -6.27 5.32 12.52
CA LEU A 224 -5.68 6.05 13.63
C LEU A 224 -5.40 7.53 13.29
N TYR A 225 -4.71 7.76 12.19
CA TYR A 225 -4.11 9.07 11.91
C TYR A 225 -4.75 9.80 10.73
N GLY A 226 -5.67 9.13 10.03
CA GLY A 226 -6.31 9.70 8.86
C GLY A 226 -5.34 9.89 7.68
N GLY A 227 -5.70 10.79 6.78
CA GLY A 227 -4.86 11.17 5.65
C GLY A 227 -5.66 11.59 4.43
N TYR A 228 -4.93 11.91 3.37
CA TYR A 228 -5.47 12.36 2.10
C TYR A 228 -5.02 11.42 0.97
N GLY A 229 -5.87 11.25 -0.03
CA GLY A 229 -5.44 10.75 -1.33
C GLY A 229 -4.53 11.76 -2.03
N PRO A 230 -3.86 11.39 -3.13
CA PRO A 230 -3.00 12.30 -3.87
C PRO A 230 -3.81 13.41 -4.53
N ALA A 231 -3.33 14.65 -4.42
CA ALA A 231 -3.86 15.75 -5.21
C ALA A 231 -3.35 15.64 -6.65
N THR A 232 -4.25 15.39 -7.59
CA THR A 232 -3.94 15.17 -9.01
C THR A 232 -4.78 16.10 -9.88
N ALA A 233 -4.46 16.17 -11.18
CA ALA A 233 -5.23 16.98 -12.12
C ALA A 233 -6.73 16.59 -12.16
N LEU A 234 -7.05 15.32 -11.96
CA LEU A 234 -8.43 14.82 -11.90
C LEU A 234 -9.07 15.04 -10.52
N HIS A 235 -8.27 15.07 -9.46
CA HIS A 235 -8.68 15.23 -8.07
C HIS A 235 -7.82 16.31 -7.38
N PRO A 236 -7.97 17.59 -7.72
CA PRO A 236 -7.12 18.65 -7.19
C PRO A 236 -7.31 18.90 -5.69
N ARG A 237 -8.44 18.49 -5.13
CA ARG A 237 -8.77 18.61 -3.70
C ARG A 237 -9.41 17.32 -3.20
N PRO A 238 -8.63 16.26 -2.95
CA PRO A 238 -9.18 15.02 -2.41
C PRO A 238 -9.73 15.26 -1.00
N PHE A 239 -10.81 14.57 -0.68
CA PHE A 239 -11.33 14.56 0.69
C PHE A 239 -10.38 13.77 1.59
N GLY A 240 -10.16 14.31 2.80
CA GLY A 240 -9.35 13.64 3.82
C GLY A 240 -10.18 12.69 4.68
N MET A 241 -9.56 11.62 5.12
CA MET A 241 -10.09 10.79 6.19
C MET A 241 -9.68 11.42 7.54
N PRO A 242 -10.61 11.75 8.45
CA PRO A 242 -10.27 12.29 9.76
C PRO A 242 -9.58 11.22 10.64
N PRO A 243 -8.67 11.62 11.54
CA PRO A 243 -8.03 10.71 12.49
C PRO A 243 -9.00 10.30 13.61
N ALA A 244 -9.00 9.02 13.98
CA ALA A 244 -9.79 8.50 15.10
C ALA A 244 -8.95 8.22 16.36
N VAL A 245 -7.68 8.65 16.38
CA VAL A 245 -6.71 8.31 17.45
C VAL A 245 -7.13 8.76 18.85
N LEU A 246 -7.88 9.86 18.96
CA LEU A 246 -8.39 10.40 20.22
C LEU A 246 -9.79 9.92 20.59
N GLU A 247 -10.54 9.35 19.64
CA GLU A 247 -11.95 8.99 19.82
C GLU A 247 -12.16 7.49 20.05
N LEU A 248 -11.31 6.65 19.42
CA LEU A 248 -11.43 5.21 19.46
C LEU A 248 -10.21 4.56 20.15
N ASP A 249 -10.49 3.67 21.08
CA ASP A 249 -9.46 2.85 21.70
C ASP A 249 -9.02 1.68 20.80
N ASP A 250 -8.01 0.90 21.23
CA ASP A 250 -7.47 -0.20 20.44
C ASP A 250 -8.49 -1.32 20.19
N ARG A 251 -9.44 -1.52 21.11
CA ARG A 251 -10.50 -2.52 20.98
C ARG A 251 -11.57 -2.03 20.00
N ASP A 252 -11.89 -0.75 20.02
CA ASP A 252 -12.83 -0.12 19.13
C ASP A 252 -12.33 -0.18 17.68
N ILE A 253 -11.07 0.20 17.47
CA ILE A 253 -10.43 0.13 16.16
C ILE A 253 -10.35 -1.32 15.66
N ALA A 254 -9.92 -2.25 16.51
CA ALA A 254 -9.89 -3.67 16.14
C ALA A 254 -11.27 -4.21 15.74
N ALA A 255 -12.32 -3.81 16.45
CA ALA A 255 -13.69 -4.24 16.16
C ALA A 255 -14.19 -3.68 14.82
N VAL A 256 -14.03 -2.36 14.57
CA VAL A 256 -14.47 -1.77 13.28
C VAL A 256 -13.65 -2.30 12.10
N LEU A 257 -12.34 -2.47 12.23
CA LEU A 257 -11.52 -3.04 11.18
C LEU A 257 -11.88 -4.51 10.90
N THR A 258 -12.19 -5.29 11.93
CA THR A 258 -12.71 -6.65 11.76
C THR A 258 -14.04 -6.63 11.00
N HIS A 259 -14.95 -5.69 11.31
CA HIS A 259 -16.21 -5.50 10.58
C HIS A 259 -15.93 -5.22 9.09
N LEU A 260 -15.09 -4.23 8.75
CA LEU A 260 -14.73 -3.90 7.36
C LEU A 260 -14.18 -5.11 6.59
N ARG A 261 -13.39 -5.94 7.23
CA ARG A 261 -12.67 -7.07 6.64
C ARG A 261 -13.54 -8.33 6.47
N THR A 262 -14.71 -8.38 7.11
CA THR A 262 -15.57 -9.58 7.13
C THR A 262 -17.00 -9.35 6.60
N GLN A 263 -17.36 -8.10 6.25
CA GLN A 263 -18.66 -7.76 5.70
C GLN A 263 -18.63 -7.50 4.20
N TRP A 264 -19.78 -7.37 3.58
CA TRP A 264 -19.98 -6.98 2.18
C TRP A 264 -19.22 -7.84 1.16
N GLY A 265 -19.07 -9.14 1.46
CA GLY A 265 -18.28 -10.06 0.62
C GLY A 265 -16.79 -10.06 0.90
N ASN A 266 -16.30 -9.19 1.76
CA ASN A 266 -14.93 -9.21 2.23
C ASN A 266 -14.66 -10.48 3.07
N GLN A 267 -13.53 -11.15 2.81
CA GLN A 267 -13.15 -12.41 3.46
C GLN A 267 -11.69 -12.34 3.90
N ALA A 268 -11.40 -11.50 4.89
CA ALA A 268 -10.06 -11.38 5.45
C ALA A 268 -10.06 -11.70 6.95
N SER A 269 -8.87 -11.83 7.55
CA SER A 269 -8.70 -12.11 8.97
C SER A 269 -9.19 -10.96 9.85
N GLU A 270 -9.59 -11.29 11.08
CA GLU A 270 -9.87 -10.28 12.12
C GLU A 270 -8.60 -9.47 12.45
N VAL A 271 -8.82 -8.29 12.98
CA VAL A 271 -7.77 -7.43 13.55
C VAL A 271 -7.86 -7.51 15.07
N THR A 272 -6.73 -7.70 15.72
CA THR A 272 -6.67 -7.80 17.17
C THR A 272 -6.30 -6.46 17.82
N PRO A 273 -6.75 -6.18 19.06
CA PRO A 273 -6.34 -4.99 19.79
C PRO A 273 -4.82 -4.87 19.96
N LEU A 274 -4.12 -6.00 20.06
CA LEU A 274 -2.65 -6.02 20.16
C LEU A 274 -1.97 -5.53 18.89
N GLN A 275 -2.53 -5.85 17.70
CA GLN A 275 -2.02 -5.31 16.42
C GLN A 275 -2.19 -3.79 16.37
N VAL A 276 -3.36 -3.28 16.76
CA VAL A 276 -3.62 -1.83 16.82
C VAL A 276 -2.66 -1.15 17.80
N ASN A 277 -2.50 -1.70 19.00
CA ASN A 277 -1.61 -1.16 20.04
C ASN A 277 -0.16 -1.05 19.57
N ARG A 278 0.37 -2.10 18.91
CA ARG A 278 1.74 -2.09 18.37
C ARG A 278 1.96 -0.95 17.36
N ILE A 279 0.97 -0.69 16.50
CA ILE A 279 1.07 0.37 15.50
C ILE A 279 0.93 1.74 16.14
N ARG A 280 0.02 1.92 17.09
CA ARG A 280 -0.14 3.15 17.87
C ARG A 280 1.14 3.48 18.65
N ALA A 281 1.74 2.51 19.31
CA ALA A 281 2.96 2.68 20.08
C ALA A 281 4.18 3.04 19.22
N ALA A 282 4.26 2.51 17.99
CA ALA A 282 5.38 2.78 17.08
C ALA A 282 5.43 4.23 16.55
N GLN A 283 4.35 4.99 16.63
CA GLN A 283 4.29 6.39 16.21
C GLN A 283 4.58 7.39 17.36
N GLY A 284 4.69 6.92 18.58
CA GLY A 284 4.90 7.75 19.77
C GLY A 284 6.37 8.04 20.11
N HIS A 285 7.29 7.81 19.17
CA HIS A 285 8.73 7.99 19.36
C HIS A 285 9.34 8.94 18.33
#